data_ff447a499ba3ee50aaf055dae257bcb8
#
_entry.id   ff447a499ba3ee50aaf055dae257bcb8
#
_cell.length_a   1.000
_cell.length_b   1.000
_cell.length_c   1.000
_cell.angle_alpha   90.00
_cell.angle_beta   90.00
_cell.angle_gamma   90.00
#
_symmetry.space_group_name_H-M   'P 1'
#
loop_
_entity.id
_entity.type
_entity.pdbx_description
1 polymer ?
#
loop_
_entity_poly.entity_id
_entity_poly.type
_entity_poly.pdbx_seq_one_letter_code
_entity_poly.pdbx_strand_id
1 'polypeptide(L)'
;TKGAFDKLSATINNFTFWFGTGGLHGSVESCRVESSKDDVIIDLDVTSFYPSISIVNNVYPEHIGQIFCDAYRELKAERLKHKKGSAINTAYKLALNGTFGNTNNDFSCFLDSWFTMKITVNGQLLLCMLAEQLMNIPTLQMIQANTDGITVKLSRAQRDNLKVITDWWQKFTCLDLEQVEYKRMWIRDVNNYIAEKQTAV
;
A
#
# COMPACT_ATOMS: atom_id res chain seq x y z
N THR A 1 -14.20 -17.87 6.56
CA THR A 1 -13.91 -16.43 6.79
C THR A 1 -14.71 -15.46 5.92
N LYS A 2 -15.58 -15.94 5.01
CA LYS A 2 -16.56 -15.06 4.34
C LYS A 2 -17.43 -14.43 5.42
N GLY A 3 -17.39 -13.11 5.59
CA GLY A 3 -18.18 -12.38 6.59
C GLY A 3 -17.38 -11.77 7.75
N ALA A 4 -16.13 -12.19 8.00
CA ALA A 4 -15.34 -11.63 9.11
C ALA A 4 -15.10 -10.11 8.98
N PHE A 5 -15.07 -9.59 7.75
CA PHE A 5 -14.91 -8.17 7.41
C PHE A 5 -16.17 -7.58 6.78
N ASP A 6 -17.33 -8.27 6.87
CA ASP A 6 -18.54 -7.76 6.25
C ASP A 6 -18.95 -6.44 6.90
N LYS A 7 -18.96 -5.36 6.09
CA LYS A 7 -19.26 -3.99 6.52
C LYS A 7 -18.35 -3.43 7.62
N LEU A 8 -17.18 -4.02 7.87
CA LEU A 8 -16.23 -3.47 8.83
C LEU A 8 -15.63 -2.19 8.26
N SER A 9 -15.88 -1.08 8.93
CA SER A 9 -15.37 0.23 8.55
C SER A 9 -15.12 1.11 9.76
N ALA A 10 -14.25 2.12 9.58
CA ALA A 10 -14.01 3.17 10.56
C ALA A 10 -13.99 4.52 9.83
N THR A 11 -14.68 5.53 10.38
CA THR A 11 -14.68 6.88 9.83
C THR A 11 -13.94 7.82 10.76
N ILE A 12 -12.90 8.48 10.26
CA ILE A 12 -12.06 9.43 11.00
C ILE A 12 -11.89 10.67 10.12
N ASN A 13 -12.12 11.85 10.66
CA ASN A 13 -12.01 13.14 9.97
C ASN A 13 -12.76 13.16 8.62
N ASN A 14 -13.98 12.62 8.58
CA ASN A 14 -14.83 12.49 7.39
C ASN A 14 -14.27 11.58 6.28
N PHE A 15 -13.24 10.79 6.55
CA PHE A 15 -12.76 9.78 5.63
C PHE A 15 -13.08 8.37 6.17
N THR A 16 -13.69 7.52 5.33
CA THR A 16 -14.10 6.17 5.74
C THR A 16 -13.11 5.13 5.20
N PHE A 17 -12.56 4.36 6.11
CA PHE A 17 -11.73 3.19 5.84
C PHE A 17 -12.61 1.94 5.88
N TRP A 18 -12.56 1.15 4.82
CA TRP A 18 -13.22 -0.15 4.70
C TRP A 18 -12.18 -1.26 4.81
N PHE A 19 -12.42 -2.18 5.72
CA PHE A 19 -11.55 -3.34 5.91
C PHE A 19 -12.08 -4.51 5.11
N GLY A 20 -11.22 -5.19 4.38
CA GLY A 20 -11.57 -6.33 3.55
C GLY A 20 -10.59 -7.48 3.68
N THR A 21 -10.97 -8.65 3.15
CA THR A 21 -10.06 -9.82 3.13
C THR A 21 -8.82 -9.57 2.28
N GLY A 22 -8.91 -8.68 1.29
CA GLY A 22 -7.81 -8.34 0.37
C GLY A 22 -6.99 -7.12 0.78
N GLY A 23 -7.46 -6.28 1.71
CA GLY A 23 -6.75 -5.06 2.12
C GLY A 23 -7.66 -3.96 2.62
N LEU A 24 -7.05 -2.80 2.90
CA LEU A 24 -7.70 -1.57 3.33
C LEU A 24 -8.12 -0.75 2.11
N HIS A 25 -9.34 -0.23 2.11
CA HIS A 25 -9.86 0.62 1.02
C HIS A 25 -10.61 1.83 1.58
N GLY A 26 -10.47 2.94 0.91
CA GLY A 26 -11.22 4.16 1.19
C GLY A 26 -10.91 5.19 0.12
N SER A 27 -11.86 6.06 -0.19
CA SER A 27 -11.67 7.07 -1.22
C SER A 27 -12.64 8.21 -1.03
N VAL A 28 -12.22 9.42 -1.37
CA VAL A 28 -13.17 10.46 -1.80
C VAL A 28 -13.80 10.01 -3.12
N GLU A 29 -15.05 10.35 -3.36
CA GLU A 29 -15.80 9.81 -4.51
C GLU A 29 -16.34 10.93 -5.40
N SER A 30 -16.49 10.61 -6.69
CA SER A 30 -17.13 11.47 -7.70
C SER A 30 -16.59 12.90 -7.71
N CYS A 31 -15.27 13.06 -7.57
CA CYS A 31 -14.63 14.37 -7.45
C CYS A 31 -13.33 14.50 -8.25
N ARG A 32 -12.90 15.74 -8.39
CA ARG A 32 -11.59 16.12 -8.93
C ARG A 32 -10.78 16.79 -7.82
N VAL A 33 -9.56 16.32 -7.65
CA VAL A 33 -8.59 16.88 -6.71
C VAL A 33 -7.38 17.41 -7.50
N GLU A 34 -6.92 18.60 -7.17
CA GLU A 34 -5.77 19.22 -7.84
C GLU A 34 -4.75 19.75 -6.85
N SER A 35 -3.49 19.67 -7.24
CA SER A 35 -2.39 20.41 -6.63
C SER A 35 -2.48 21.89 -7.01
N SER A 36 -1.98 22.76 -6.15
CA SER A 36 -1.91 24.19 -6.38
C SER A 36 -0.50 24.73 -6.11
N LYS A 37 -0.36 26.07 -6.06
CA LYS A 37 0.89 26.69 -5.60
C LYS A 37 1.16 26.38 -4.13
N ASP A 38 0.10 26.27 -3.33
CA ASP A 38 0.19 26.10 -1.89
C ASP A 38 0.03 24.64 -1.45
N ASP A 39 -0.65 23.81 -2.26
CA ASP A 39 -0.95 22.41 -1.94
C ASP A 39 -0.28 21.42 -2.89
N VAL A 40 -0.10 20.22 -2.40
CA VAL A 40 0.40 19.09 -3.18
C VAL A 40 -0.41 17.82 -2.92
N ILE A 41 -0.58 17.00 -3.95
CA ILE A 41 -1.10 15.63 -3.82
C ILE A 41 0.10 14.68 -3.83
N ILE A 42 0.21 13.85 -2.78
CA ILE A 42 1.28 12.87 -2.64
C ILE A 42 0.67 11.49 -2.46
N ASP A 43 1.13 10.58 -3.28
CA ASP A 43 0.83 9.16 -3.20
C ASP A 43 1.99 8.44 -2.52
N LEU A 44 1.69 7.69 -1.47
CA LEU A 44 2.62 6.93 -0.65
C LEU A 44 2.32 5.45 -0.87
N ASP A 45 3.10 4.78 -1.70
CA ASP A 45 2.91 3.38 -2.08
C ASP A 45 3.99 2.49 -1.46
N VAL A 46 3.61 1.37 -0.86
CA VAL A 46 4.56 0.46 -0.22
C VAL A 46 5.16 -0.50 -1.23
N THR A 47 6.46 -0.49 -1.36
CA THR A 47 7.17 -1.32 -2.33
C THR A 47 6.97 -2.81 -2.08
N SER A 48 6.31 -3.53 -3.02
CA SER A 48 6.02 -4.97 -2.92
C SER A 48 5.40 -5.35 -1.58
N PHE A 49 4.33 -4.67 -1.17
CA PHE A 49 3.80 -4.64 0.19
C PHE A 49 3.68 -6.02 0.85
N TYR A 50 2.83 -6.89 0.35
CA TYR A 50 2.59 -8.20 0.96
C TYR A 50 3.82 -9.12 0.96
N PRO A 51 4.61 -9.23 -0.12
CA PRO A 51 5.90 -9.91 -0.07
C PRO A 51 6.85 -9.31 0.96
N SER A 52 6.89 -7.98 1.11
CA SER A 52 7.76 -7.31 2.09
C SER A 52 7.34 -7.60 3.53
N ILE A 53 6.03 -7.63 3.84
CA ILE A 53 5.51 -8.03 5.16
C ILE A 53 5.94 -9.47 5.48
N SER A 54 5.80 -10.40 4.53
CA SER A 54 6.25 -11.78 4.67
C SER A 54 7.73 -11.86 5.04
N ILE A 55 8.57 -11.15 4.28
CA ILE A 55 10.03 -11.15 4.46
C ILE A 55 10.44 -10.55 5.81
N VAL A 56 9.90 -9.36 6.15
CA VAL A 56 10.31 -8.61 7.36
C VAL A 56 9.88 -9.33 8.63
N ASN A 57 8.66 -9.87 8.64
CA ASN A 57 8.12 -10.57 9.82
C ASN A 57 8.43 -12.07 9.82
N ASN A 58 9.14 -12.57 8.81
CA ASN A 58 9.46 -13.98 8.65
C ASN A 58 8.22 -14.88 8.72
N VAL A 59 7.15 -14.49 8.02
CA VAL A 59 5.87 -15.21 7.95
C VAL A 59 5.78 -15.91 6.60
N TYR A 60 5.49 -17.19 6.61
CA TYR A 60 5.44 -18.06 5.42
C TYR A 60 4.33 -19.10 5.55
N PRO A 61 3.88 -19.74 4.44
CA PRO A 61 3.01 -20.89 4.48
C PRO A 61 3.67 -22.02 5.25
N GLU A 62 2.99 -22.56 6.28
CA GLU A 62 3.57 -23.49 7.23
C GLU A 62 4.14 -24.74 6.56
N HIS A 63 3.44 -25.30 5.59
CA HIS A 63 3.82 -26.53 4.87
C HIS A 63 5.03 -26.35 3.93
N ILE A 64 5.38 -25.09 3.58
CA ILE A 64 6.56 -24.79 2.74
C ILE A 64 7.75 -24.44 3.63
N GLY A 65 7.51 -23.74 4.73
CA GLY A 65 8.56 -23.35 5.68
C GLY A 65 9.39 -22.14 5.24
N GLN A 66 10.52 -21.97 5.89
CA GLN A 66 11.42 -20.80 5.77
C GLN A 66 11.88 -20.53 4.33
N ILE A 67 12.04 -21.56 3.52
CA ILE A 67 12.50 -21.41 2.13
C ILE A 67 11.61 -20.49 1.30
N PHE A 68 10.32 -20.34 1.68
CA PHE A 68 9.42 -19.39 1.04
C PHE A 68 9.89 -17.94 1.21
N CYS A 69 10.26 -17.54 2.43
CA CYS A 69 10.79 -16.19 2.70
C CYS A 69 12.16 -15.99 2.04
N ASP A 70 12.99 -17.02 1.99
CA ASP A 70 14.31 -16.94 1.38
C ASP A 70 14.19 -16.68 -0.14
N ALA A 71 13.33 -17.45 -0.83
CA ALA A 71 13.02 -17.24 -2.24
C ALA A 71 12.40 -15.82 -2.48
N TYR A 72 11.52 -15.35 -1.59
CA TYR A 72 10.96 -14.00 -1.69
C TYR A 72 12.01 -12.92 -1.58
N ARG A 73 12.99 -13.07 -0.66
CA ARG A 73 14.11 -12.11 -0.52
C ARG A 73 14.95 -12.07 -1.80
N GLU A 74 15.28 -13.24 -2.36
CA GLU A 74 16.04 -13.33 -3.61
C GLU A 74 15.28 -12.68 -4.77
N LEU A 75 14.01 -13.02 -4.98
CA LEU A 75 13.19 -12.44 -6.04
C LEU A 75 13.03 -10.91 -5.88
N LYS A 76 12.83 -10.42 -4.65
CA LYS A 76 12.75 -8.98 -4.38
C LYS A 76 14.09 -8.30 -4.68
N ALA A 77 15.20 -8.88 -4.24
CA ALA A 77 16.54 -8.35 -4.49
C ALA A 77 16.87 -8.31 -5.98
N GLU A 78 16.54 -9.36 -6.73
CA GLU A 78 16.71 -9.38 -8.18
C GLU A 78 15.84 -8.30 -8.87
N ARG A 79 14.57 -8.18 -8.47
CA ARG A 79 13.68 -7.13 -9.01
C ARG A 79 14.29 -5.74 -8.89
N LEU A 80 14.89 -5.41 -7.74
CA LEU A 80 15.45 -4.08 -7.46
C LEU A 80 16.70 -3.75 -8.29
N LYS A 81 17.38 -4.75 -8.85
CA LYS A 81 18.51 -4.53 -9.79
C LYS A 81 18.06 -4.02 -11.15
N HIS A 82 16.79 -4.13 -11.49
CA HIS A 82 16.26 -3.78 -12.80
C HIS A 82 15.46 -2.47 -12.75
N LYS A 83 15.61 -1.65 -13.81
CA LYS A 83 14.89 -0.39 -13.92
C LYS A 83 13.38 -0.61 -13.78
N LYS A 84 12.73 0.18 -12.90
CA LYS A 84 11.28 0.15 -12.70
C LYS A 84 10.55 0.33 -14.03
N GLY A 85 9.56 -0.55 -14.29
CA GLY A 85 8.80 -0.57 -15.54
C GLY A 85 9.48 -1.29 -16.70
N SER A 86 10.70 -1.81 -16.56
CA SER A 86 11.26 -2.73 -17.55
C SER A 86 10.51 -4.07 -17.54
N ALA A 87 10.57 -4.82 -18.66
CA ALA A 87 9.92 -6.13 -18.78
C ALA A 87 10.37 -7.10 -17.67
N ILE A 88 11.67 -7.11 -17.37
CA ILE A 88 12.24 -7.97 -16.31
C ILE A 88 11.74 -7.55 -14.92
N ASN A 89 11.77 -6.25 -14.59
CA ASN A 89 11.24 -5.76 -13.32
C ASN A 89 9.75 -6.09 -13.15
N THR A 90 8.99 -6.00 -14.26
CA THR A 90 7.56 -6.32 -14.28
C THR A 90 7.34 -7.83 -14.09
N ALA A 91 8.16 -8.69 -14.72
CA ALA A 91 8.09 -10.13 -14.54
C ALA A 91 8.32 -10.55 -13.08
N TYR A 92 9.34 -9.99 -12.42
CA TYR A 92 9.57 -10.23 -10.99
C TYR A 92 8.43 -9.70 -10.11
N LYS A 93 7.86 -8.53 -10.43
CA LYS A 93 6.68 -8.01 -9.74
C LYS A 93 5.50 -8.99 -9.83
N LEU A 94 5.25 -9.51 -11.03
CA LEU A 94 4.18 -10.49 -11.26
C LEU A 94 4.44 -11.80 -10.53
N ALA A 95 5.69 -12.28 -10.50
CA ALA A 95 6.06 -13.47 -9.77
C ALA A 95 5.80 -13.30 -8.26
N LEU A 96 6.27 -12.21 -7.64
CA LEU A 96 6.07 -11.93 -6.22
C LEU A 96 4.57 -11.82 -5.86
N ASN A 97 3.82 -11.02 -6.61
CA ASN A 97 2.39 -10.79 -6.32
C ASN A 97 1.54 -12.01 -6.69
N GLY A 98 1.87 -12.69 -7.77
CA GLY A 98 1.17 -13.91 -8.21
C GLY A 98 1.36 -15.06 -7.22
N THR A 99 2.56 -15.24 -6.68
CA THR A 99 2.81 -16.23 -5.63
C THR A 99 1.99 -15.93 -4.40
N PHE A 100 1.94 -14.64 -3.95
CA PHE A 100 1.06 -14.25 -2.85
C PHE A 100 -0.42 -14.52 -3.16
N GLY A 101 -0.91 -14.12 -4.34
CA GLY A 101 -2.29 -14.38 -4.76
C GLY A 101 -2.65 -15.88 -4.75
N ASN A 102 -1.68 -16.73 -5.09
CA ASN A 102 -1.85 -18.17 -5.08
C ASN A 102 -1.91 -18.79 -3.67
N THR A 103 -1.55 -18.06 -2.62
CA THR A 103 -1.69 -18.57 -1.24
C THR A 103 -3.15 -18.61 -0.76
N ASN A 104 -4.08 -18.07 -1.53
CA ASN A 104 -5.52 -18.18 -1.27
C ASN A 104 -6.27 -18.88 -2.42
N ASN A 105 -5.59 -19.67 -3.23
CA ASN A 105 -6.15 -20.41 -4.35
C ASN A 105 -6.17 -21.91 -4.03
N ASP A 106 -7.35 -22.51 -3.99
CA ASP A 106 -7.60 -23.91 -3.61
C ASP A 106 -6.83 -24.94 -4.49
N PHE A 107 -6.44 -24.54 -5.68
CA PHE A 107 -5.70 -25.40 -6.62
C PHE A 107 -4.18 -25.16 -6.60
N SER A 108 -3.69 -24.33 -5.71
CA SER A 108 -2.28 -23.96 -5.62
C SER A 108 -1.53 -24.77 -4.58
N CYS A 109 -0.30 -25.17 -4.89
CA CYS A 109 0.62 -25.75 -3.91
C CYS A 109 1.06 -24.75 -2.82
N PHE A 110 0.78 -23.45 -3.01
CA PHE A 110 1.04 -22.40 -2.04
C PHE A 110 -0.13 -22.14 -1.09
N LEU A 111 -1.27 -22.86 -1.24
CA LEU A 111 -2.47 -22.61 -0.45
C LEU A 111 -2.20 -22.62 1.05
N ASP A 112 -2.36 -21.48 1.69
CA ASP A 112 -2.40 -21.30 3.14
C ASP A 112 -3.21 -20.04 3.47
N SER A 113 -4.49 -20.24 3.73
CA SER A 113 -5.42 -19.13 4.05
C SER A 113 -5.05 -18.41 5.35
N TRP A 114 -4.38 -19.08 6.30
CA TRP A 114 -3.90 -18.44 7.52
C TRP A 114 -2.73 -17.51 7.24
N PHE A 115 -1.79 -17.94 6.40
CA PHE A 115 -0.71 -17.08 5.94
C PHE A 115 -1.27 -15.85 5.23
N THR A 116 -2.19 -16.04 4.26
CA THR A 116 -2.83 -14.93 3.53
C THR A 116 -3.50 -13.96 4.51
N MET A 117 -4.27 -14.47 5.47
CA MET A 117 -4.95 -13.66 6.48
C MET A 117 -3.95 -12.88 7.36
N LYS A 118 -2.88 -13.53 7.83
CA LYS A 118 -1.83 -12.88 8.61
C LYS A 118 -1.23 -11.69 7.84
N ILE A 119 -0.91 -11.88 6.56
CA ILE A 119 -0.31 -10.81 5.74
C ILE A 119 -1.29 -9.68 5.50
N THR A 120 -2.53 -9.97 5.08
CA THR A 120 -3.51 -8.92 4.74
C THR A 120 -3.97 -8.13 5.95
N VAL A 121 -4.18 -8.77 7.10
CA VAL A 121 -4.55 -8.08 8.35
C VAL A 121 -3.41 -7.19 8.84
N ASN A 122 -2.18 -7.71 8.89
CA ASN A 122 -1.03 -6.88 9.27
C ASN A 122 -0.83 -5.72 8.30
N GLY A 123 -1.00 -5.92 6.99
CA GLY A 123 -0.93 -4.85 6.02
C GLY A 123 -1.94 -3.73 6.30
N GLN A 124 -3.19 -4.09 6.57
CA GLN A 124 -4.23 -3.11 6.94
C GLN A 124 -3.86 -2.34 8.21
N LEU A 125 -3.38 -3.02 9.26
CA LEU A 125 -2.97 -2.38 10.52
C LEU A 125 -1.78 -1.44 10.32
N LEU A 126 -0.79 -1.83 9.50
CA LEU A 126 0.37 -0.99 9.18
C LEU A 126 -0.04 0.28 8.41
N LEU A 127 -0.97 0.17 7.45
CA LEU A 127 -1.51 1.35 6.76
C LEU A 127 -2.37 2.22 7.67
N CYS A 128 -3.18 1.63 8.56
CA CYS A 128 -3.92 2.40 9.56
C CYS A 128 -2.98 3.19 10.47
N MET A 129 -1.89 2.58 10.92
CA MET A 129 -0.87 3.25 11.72
C MET A 129 -0.24 4.44 10.99
N LEU A 130 0.04 4.30 9.69
CA LEU A 130 0.50 5.42 8.86
C LEU A 130 -0.57 6.50 8.72
N ALA A 131 -1.80 6.12 8.38
CA ALA A 131 -2.92 7.03 8.20
C ALA A 131 -3.20 7.85 9.47
N GLU A 132 -3.20 7.20 10.63
CA GLU A 132 -3.44 7.84 11.94
C GLU A 132 -2.40 8.95 12.20
N GLN A 133 -1.13 8.70 11.93
CA GLN A 133 -0.08 9.70 12.10
C GLN A 133 -0.19 10.83 11.06
N LEU A 134 -0.47 10.49 9.80
CA LEU A 134 -0.65 11.47 8.74
C LEU A 134 -1.81 12.43 9.03
N MET A 135 -2.92 11.93 9.57
CA MET A 135 -4.10 12.72 9.92
C MET A 135 -3.84 13.76 11.02
N ASN A 136 -2.72 13.68 11.74
CA ASN A 136 -2.31 14.71 12.71
C ASN A 136 -1.61 15.90 12.04
N ILE A 137 -1.24 15.81 10.76
CA ILE A 137 -0.63 16.92 10.02
C ILE A 137 -1.71 17.99 9.77
N PRO A 138 -1.51 19.24 10.19
CA PRO A 138 -2.43 20.33 9.85
C PRO A 138 -2.65 20.44 8.35
N THR A 139 -3.87 20.69 7.93
CA THR A 139 -4.29 20.84 6.52
C THR A 139 -4.30 19.55 5.69
N LEU A 140 -3.85 18.40 6.21
CA LEU A 140 -3.86 17.15 5.47
C LEU A 140 -5.30 16.67 5.25
N GLN A 141 -5.56 16.27 4.02
CA GLN A 141 -6.79 15.61 3.58
C GLN A 141 -6.45 14.23 3.04
N MET A 142 -7.09 13.21 3.57
CA MET A 142 -7.05 11.86 2.99
C MET A 142 -7.80 11.86 1.68
N ILE A 143 -7.18 11.38 0.62
CA ILE A 143 -7.79 11.26 -0.71
C ILE A 143 -8.15 9.80 -1.00
N GLN A 144 -7.22 8.89 -0.76
CA GLN A 144 -7.42 7.48 -1.03
C GLN A 144 -6.56 6.62 -0.09
N ALA A 145 -7.09 5.46 0.30
CA ALA A 145 -6.35 4.34 0.84
C ALA A 145 -6.67 3.12 -0.03
N ASN A 146 -5.70 2.50 -0.64
CA ASN A 146 -5.92 1.42 -1.60
C ASN A 146 -4.88 0.32 -1.45
N THR A 147 -5.24 -0.70 -0.71
CA THR A 147 -4.52 -1.96 -0.53
C THR A 147 -3.08 -1.83 -0.01
N ASP A 148 -2.23 -1.10 -0.71
CA ASP A 148 -0.78 -0.99 -0.50
C ASP A 148 -0.27 0.46 -0.45
N GLY A 149 -1.19 1.43 -0.47
CA GLY A 149 -0.81 2.84 -0.46
C GLY A 149 -1.86 3.79 0.10
N ILE A 150 -1.41 5.00 0.37
CA ILE A 150 -2.23 6.12 0.86
C ILE A 150 -1.93 7.35 0.02
N THR A 151 -2.97 7.95 -0.55
CA THR A 151 -2.87 9.24 -1.24
C THR A 151 -3.43 10.34 -0.35
N VAL A 152 -2.66 11.42 -0.19
CA VAL A 152 -3.03 12.59 0.62
C VAL A 152 -2.87 13.88 -0.15
N LYS A 153 -3.65 14.90 0.23
CA LYS A 153 -3.43 16.28 -0.16
C LYS A 153 -3.09 17.10 1.07
N LEU A 154 -2.04 17.91 1.01
CA LEU A 154 -1.59 18.75 2.13
C LEU A 154 -0.91 20.03 1.62
N SER A 155 -0.79 21.04 2.51
CA SER A 155 0.00 22.23 2.20
C SER A 155 1.47 21.85 1.97
N ARG A 156 2.10 22.48 0.97
CA ARG A 156 3.54 22.32 0.69
C ARG A 156 4.43 22.68 1.89
N ALA A 157 3.96 23.57 2.75
CA ALA A 157 4.65 23.93 4.00
C ALA A 157 4.70 22.78 5.02
N GLN A 158 3.88 21.74 4.85
CA GLN A 158 3.82 20.58 5.74
C GLN A 158 4.66 19.38 5.24
N ARG A 159 5.43 19.53 4.16
CA ARG A 159 6.24 18.44 3.60
C ARG A 159 7.25 17.86 4.59
N ASP A 160 7.85 18.70 5.42
CA ASP A 160 8.81 18.23 6.43
C ASP A 160 8.11 17.36 7.49
N ASN A 161 6.90 17.73 7.91
CA ASN A 161 6.10 16.93 8.83
C ASN A 161 5.71 15.58 8.18
N LEU A 162 5.32 15.58 6.91
CA LEU A 162 5.07 14.34 6.16
C LEU A 162 6.32 13.46 6.15
N LYS A 163 7.49 14.05 5.83
CA LYS A 163 8.76 13.31 5.78
C LYS A 163 9.11 12.69 7.14
N VAL A 164 8.96 13.41 8.23
CA VAL A 164 9.21 12.88 9.58
C VAL A 164 8.36 11.65 9.86
N ILE A 165 7.07 11.69 9.50
CA ILE A 165 6.14 10.57 9.72
C ILE A 165 6.49 9.38 8.81
N THR A 166 6.75 9.63 7.52
CA THR A 166 7.10 8.55 6.59
C THR A 166 8.44 7.91 6.94
N ASP A 167 9.45 8.68 7.35
CA ASP A 167 10.75 8.17 7.79
C ASP A 167 10.61 7.33 9.07
N TRP A 168 9.82 7.80 10.05
CA TRP A 168 9.48 7.06 11.26
C TRP A 168 8.82 5.73 10.92
N TRP A 169 7.79 5.76 10.07
CA TRP A 169 7.02 4.58 9.70
C TRP A 169 7.90 3.54 8.98
N GLN A 170 8.71 3.96 8.02
CA GLN A 170 9.65 3.09 7.30
C GLN A 170 10.67 2.45 8.25
N LYS A 171 11.22 3.25 9.18
CA LYS A 171 12.17 2.76 10.19
C LYS A 171 11.53 1.74 11.14
N PHE A 172 10.29 2.01 11.58
CA PHE A 172 9.58 1.15 12.51
C PHE A 172 9.14 -0.17 11.86
N THR A 173 8.65 -0.11 10.63
CA THR A 173 8.10 -1.27 9.91
C THR A 173 9.13 -2.04 9.11
N CYS A 174 10.30 -1.47 8.85
CA CYS A 174 11.29 -1.96 7.88
C CYS A 174 10.71 -2.16 6.47
N LEU A 175 9.71 -1.36 6.10
CA LEU A 175 9.09 -1.34 4.78
C LEU A 175 9.44 -0.04 4.06
N ASP A 176 9.57 -0.10 2.74
CA ASP A 176 9.94 1.04 1.91
C ASP A 176 8.71 1.71 1.31
N LEU A 177 8.59 3.04 1.46
CA LEU A 177 7.57 3.88 0.82
C LEU A 177 8.15 4.54 -0.44
N GLU A 178 7.47 4.36 -1.56
CA GLU A 178 7.66 5.17 -2.76
C GLU A 178 6.72 6.38 -2.70
N GLN A 179 7.22 7.55 -3.09
CA GLN A 179 6.43 8.78 -3.13
C GLN A 179 6.28 9.26 -4.57
N VAL A 180 5.05 9.53 -4.98
CA VAL A 180 4.73 10.11 -6.28
C VAL A 180 3.88 11.35 -6.09
N GLU A 181 4.25 12.45 -6.74
CA GLU A 181 3.42 13.64 -6.76
C GLU A 181 2.48 13.63 -7.95
N TYR A 182 1.20 13.94 -7.67
CA TYR A 182 0.21 14.12 -8.71
C TYR A 182 -0.14 15.59 -8.89
N LYS A 183 -0.30 15.99 -10.15
CA LYS A 183 -0.80 17.31 -10.52
C LYS A 183 -2.31 17.40 -10.29
N ARG A 184 -3.03 16.32 -10.65
CA ARG A 184 -4.46 16.18 -10.47
C ARG A 184 -4.92 14.74 -10.49
N MET A 185 -6.07 14.49 -9.88
CA MET A 185 -6.75 13.21 -9.89
C MET A 185 -8.23 13.40 -10.20
N TRP A 186 -8.78 12.54 -11.04
CA TRP A 186 -10.21 12.39 -11.28
C TRP A 186 -10.62 11.06 -10.67
N ILE A 187 -11.47 11.09 -9.67
CA ILE A 187 -11.78 9.92 -8.84
C ILE A 187 -13.28 9.66 -8.96
N ARG A 188 -13.65 8.49 -9.46
CA ARG A 188 -15.00 7.98 -9.37
C ARG A 188 -15.19 7.24 -8.04
N ASP A 189 -14.32 6.31 -7.76
CA ASP A 189 -14.26 5.50 -6.54
C ASP A 189 -12.82 4.97 -6.34
N VAL A 190 -12.59 4.18 -5.28
CA VAL A 190 -11.25 3.68 -4.91
C VAL A 190 -10.56 2.87 -6.02
N ASN A 191 -11.31 2.16 -6.86
CA ASN A 191 -10.78 1.32 -7.94
C ASN A 191 -10.79 1.99 -9.31
N ASN A 192 -11.48 3.13 -9.45
CA ASN A 192 -11.71 3.79 -10.73
C ASN A 192 -11.31 5.25 -10.63
N TYR A 193 -10.07 5.54 -10.95
CA TYR A 193 -9.52 6.89 -10.96
C TYR A 193 -8.46 7.06 -12.06
N ILE A 194 -8.20 8.30 -12.42
CA ILE A 194 -7.09 8.70 -13.31
C ILE A 194 -6.25 9.72 -12.55
N ALA A 195 -4.94 9.51 -12.51
CA ALA A 195 -4.00 10.42 -11.89
C ALA A 195 -2.97 10.93 -12.91
N GLU A 196 -2.83 12.23 -13.00
CA GLU A 196 -1.80 12.91 -13.79
C GLU A 196 -0.60 13.18 -12.88
N LYS A 197 0.55 12.57 -13.22
CA LYS A 197 1.78 12.79 -12.46
C LYS A 197 2.28 14.22 -12.64
N GLN A 198 2.87 14.77 -11.57
CA GLN A 198 3.65 16.00 -11.68
C GLN A 198 4.91 15.69 -12.48
N THR A 199 5.03 16.27 -13.67
CA THR A 199 6.29 16.22 -14.44
C THR A 199 7.32 17.07 -13.70
N ALA A 200 8.53 16.55 -13.47
CA ALA A 200 9.64 17.39 -13.03
C ALA A 200 9.88 18.47 -14.09
N VAL A 201 9.82 19.73 -13.69
CA VAL A 201 10.21 20.88 -14.51
C VAL A 201 11.72 21.01 -14.48
#